data_e5f6cd7b13d18c46b8ad835fea25ca0b
#
_entry.id   e5f6cd7b13d18c46b8ad835fea25ca0b
#
_cell.length_a   1.000
_cell.length_b   1.000
_cell.length_c   1.000
_cell.angle_alpha   90.00
_cell.angle_beta   90.00
_cell.angle_gamma   90.00
#
_symmetry.space_group_name_H-M   'P 1'
#
loop_
_entity.id
_entity.type
_entity.pdbx_description
1 polymer ?
#
loop_
_entity_poly.entity_id
_entity_poly.type
_entity_poly.pdbx_seq_one_letter_code
_entity_poly.pdbx_strand_id
1 'polypeptide(L)'
;MAASTLEVTNLGYKVADLALADWGRKEITIAEHEMPGLVSIRNKYATAKPLKGVRVTGSLHMTIQTAVLIETLVSLGAEVRWASCNIFSTQDHAAAAIAASGVPVFAWKGESLEDYWWCTYQALAHKGGKGPQLVVDDGGDVTLLIHKGYELEEGDKWVDGPAESHEEQVIKDLLKKVHAEDPQHWHKVVKEWRGVSEETTTGVHRLYKMLEQGKLLVPAINVNDSVTKSKFDNLYGCRESLADGIKRATDVMVAGKVAVICGYGDVGKGCSHSLRGMGARCIVTEVDPINALQAAMEGFEVTTVEETLGRGDIYVTTTGNVDIITLEHMKRMKDQAIVCNIGHFDNEIQMDRLNREAGVTKLNIKPQVDFYTFPDGHGIFVLAEGRLVNLGCATGHPSFVMSNSFANQTLAQLDLWANKDSYKIGVYVLPKKLDEEVARLHLEKIGVKLTTLTPKQADYLGVPVEGPYKAENYRY
;
A
#
# COMPACT_ATOMS: atom_id res chain seq x y z
N MET A 1 -1.53 -26.35 21.06
CA MET A 1 -0.11 -26.14 21.37
C MET A 1 0.32 -25.00 20.44
N ALA A 2 0.52 -23.80 20.99
CA ALA A 2 1.04 -22.69 20.22
C ALA A 2 2.46 -23.05 19.77
N ALA A 3 2.69 -23.15 18.47
CA ALA A 3 4.03 -23.28 17.90
C ALA A 3 4.87 -22.09 18.38
N SER A 4 6.14 -22.35 18.69
CA SER A 4 7.11 -21.30 19.03
C SER A 4 7.08 -20.23 17.93
N THR A 5 6.80 -18.98 18.28
CA THR A 5 6.59 -17.86 17.35
C THR A 5 7.83 -17.49 16.55
N LEU A 6 8.98 -18.13 16.75
CA LEU A 6 10.23 -17.84 16.03
C LEU A 6 10.74 -19.02 15.17
N GLU A 7 10.07 -20.16 15.18
CA GLU A 7 10.41 -21.23 14.23
C GLU A 7 10.08 -20.78 12.81
N VAL A 8 11.11 -20.53 12.01
CA VAL A 8 11.00 -20.52 10.56
C VAL A 8 10.36 -21.83 10.15
N THR A 9 9.18 -21.81 9.59
CA THR A 9 8.47 -23.05 9.26
C THR A 9 9.35 -23.93 8.37
N ASN A 10 9.46 -25.20 8.69
CA ASN A 10 10.21 -26.17 7.85
C ASN A 10 9.70 -26.22 6.40
N LEU A 11 8.49 -25.73 6.14
CA LEU A 11 7.87 -25.65 4.82
C LEU A 11 8.30 -24.42 4.01
N GLY A 12 8.97 -23.42 4.62
CA GLY A 12 9.41 -22.20 3.94
C GLY A 12 8.28 -21.24 3.52
N TYR A 13 7.02 -21.49 3.85
CA TYR A 13 5.85 -20.62 3.61
C TYR A 13 4.74 -20.89 4.62
N LYS A 14 3.80 -19.94 4.73
CA LYS A 14 2.51 -20.14 5.42
C LYS A 14 1.43 -19.36 4.68
N VAL A 15 0.44 -20.07 4.13
CA VAL A 15 -0.70 -19.54 3.38
C VAL A 15 -1.98 -20.21 3.89
N ALA A 16 -3.15 -19.66 3.57
CA ALA A 16 -4.45 -20.18 4.02
C ALA A 16 -4.69 -21.61 3.55
N ASP A 17 -4.59 -21.85 2.24
CA ASP A 17 -4.81 -23.14 1.61
C ASP A 17 -4.02 -23.26 0.30
N LEU A 18 -3.06 -24.18 0.25
CA LEU A 18 -2.24 -24.41 -0.93
C LEU A 18 -3.04 -24.99 -2.12
N ALA A 19 -4.20 -25.63 -1.87
CA ALA A 19 -5.06 -26.16 -2.92
C ALA A 19 -5.63 -25.07 -3.86
N LEU A 20 -5.59 -23.79 -3.44
CA LEU A 20 -6.01 -22.66 -4.25
C LEU A 20 -4.98 -22.26 -5.34
N ALA A 21 -3.81 -22.90 -5.39
CA ALA A 21 -2.70 -22.50 -6.26
C ALA A 21 -3.07 -22.52 -7.76
N ASP A 22 -3.79 -23.53 -8.21
CA ASP A 22 -4.20 -23.64 -9.63
C ASP A 22 -5.16 -22.51 -10.03
N TRP A 23 -6.06 -22.11 -9.15
CA TRP A 23 -6.91 -20.94 -9.39
C TRP A 23 -6.07 -19.67 -9.45
N GLY A 24 -5.21 -19.45 -8.44
CA GLY A 24 -4.32 -18.30 -8.40
C GLY A 24 -3.47 -18.17 -9.67
N ARG A 25 -2.92 -19.29 -10.17
CA ARG A 25 -2.13 -19.30 -11.42
C ARG A 25 -2.92 -18.80 -12.63
N LYS A 26 -4.17 -19.17 -12.75
CA LYS A 26 -5.04 -18.72 -13.83
C LYS A 26 -5.30 -17.22 -13.78
N GLU A 27 -5.55 -16.67 -12.58
CA GLU A 27 -5.76 -15.23 -12.42
C GLU A 27 -4.46 -14.43 -12.59
N ILE A 28 -3.31 -14.93 -12.14
CA ILE A 28 -2.00 -14.33 -12.41
C ILE A 28 -1.76 -14.22 -13.92
N THR A 29 -2.13 -15.23 -14.71
CA THR A 29 -2.01 -15.19 -16.18
C THR A 29 -2.85 -14.05 -16.78
N ILE A 30 -4.06 -13.82 -16.27
CA ILE A 30 -4.89 -12.68 -16.68
C ILE A 30 -4.21 -11.34 -16.31
N ALA A 31 -3.70 -11.25 -15.08
CA ALA A 31 -3.02 -10.03 -14.62
C ALA A 31 -1.76 -9.72 -15.45
N GLU A 32 -0.94 -10.71 -15.77
CA GLU A 32 0.25 -10.54 -16.63
C GLU A 32 -0.10 -9.91 -17.98
N HIS A 33 -1.23 -10.29 -18.56
CA HIS A 33 -1.71 -9.74 -19.82
C HIS A 33 -2.00 -8.24 -19.75
N GLU A 34 -2.40 -7.76 -18.58
CA GLU A 34 -2.70 -6.36 -18.29
C GLU A 34 -1.53 -5.60 -17.64
N MET A 35 -0.35 -6.25 -17.47
CA MET A 35 0.81 -5.65 -16.80
C MET A 35 2.04 -5.53 -17.72
N PRO A 36 1.93 -4.78 -18.85
CA PRO A 36 2.96 -4.72 -19.88
C PRO A 36 4.29 -4.15 -19.37
N GLY A 37 4.28 -3.26 -18.39
CA GLY A 37 5.49 -2.68 -17.80
C GLY A 37 6.37 -3.75 -17.17
N LEU A 38 5.80 -4.60 -16.29
CA LEU A 38 6.54 -5.68 -15.65
C LEU A 38 6.98 -6.75 -16.65
N VAL A 39 6.12 -7.13 -17.58
CA VAL A 39 6.46 -8.12 -18.62
C VAL A 39 7.62 -7.62 -19.48
N SER A 40 7.61 -6.35 -19.87
CA SER A 40 8.70 -5.73 -20.64
C SER A 40 10.02 -5.69 -19.86
N ILE A 41 9.99 -5.33 -18.59
CA ILE A 41 11.17 -5.33 -17.71
C ILE A 41 11.72 -6.76 -17.56
N ARG A 42 10.86 -7.75 -17.33
CA ARG A 42 11.21 -9.15 -17.24
C ARG A 42 11.95 -9.61 -18.52
N ASN A 43 11.39 -9.31 -19.68
CA ASN A 43 11.99 -9.65 -20.97
C ASN A 43 13.34 -8.95 -21.20
N LYS A 44 13.44 -7.67 -20.86
CA LYS A 44 14.65 -6.86 -21.00
C LYS A 44 15.83 -7.41 -20.19
N TYR A 45 15.55 -7.88 -18.96
CA TYR A 45 16.59 -8.28 -18.01
C TYR A 45 16.71 -9.80 -17.78
N ALA A 46 15.85 -10.63 -18.40
CA ALA A 46 15.80 -12.08 -18.19
C ALA A 46 17.15 -12.79 -18.36
N THR A 47 17.97 -12.36 -19.32
CA THR A 47 19.29 -12.95 -19.59
C THR A 47 20.34 -12.43 -18.63
N ALA A 48 20.35 -11.14 -18.33
CA ALA A 48 21.38 -10.48 -17.52
C ALA A 48 21.27 -10.82 -16.03
N LYS A 49 20.04 -11.09 -15.54
CA LYS A 49 19.72 -11.38 -14.14
C LYS A 49 20.42 -10.43 -13.15
N PRO A 50 20.17 -9.12 -13.20
CA PRO A 50 20.92 -8.12 -12.43
C PRO A 50 20.78 -8.26 -10.91
N LEU A 51 19.76 -8.98 -10.42
CA LEU A 51 19.55 -9.26 -9.00
C LEU A 51 19.96 -10.69 -8.61
N LYS A 52 20.83 -11.35 -9.39
CA LYS A 52 21.25 -12.72 -9.11
C LYS A 52 21.83 -12.88 -7.71
N GLY A 53 21.15 -13.68 -6.88
CA GLY A 53 21.53 -13.98 -5.50
C GLY A 53 21.30 -12.85 -4.50
N VAL A 54 20.60 -11.79 -4.92
CA VAL A 54 20.18 -10.70 -4.04
C VAL A 54 18.96 -11.12 -3.23
N ARG A 55 19.04 -11.00 -1.92
CA ARG A 55 17.95 -11.29 -1.01
C ARG A 55 16.99 -10.08 -0.93
N VAL A 56 15.77 -10.29 -1.37
CA VAL A 56 14.70 -9.26 -1.36
C VAL A 56 13.59 -9.70 -0.43
N THR A 57 13.28 -8.89 0.57
CA THR A 57 12.06 -9.03 1.36
C THR A 57 11.02 -8.04 0.87
N GLY A 58 9.80 -8.51 0.65
CA GLY A 58 8.65 -7.68 0.37
C GLY A 58 7.63 -7.71 1.51
N SER A 59 7.07 -6.55 1.83
CA SER A 59 5.90 -6.33 2.65
C SER A 59 4.95 -5.42 1.90
N LEU A 60 4.13 -6.02 1.07
CA LEU A 60 3.18 -5.34 0.21
C LEU A 60 2.00 -6.27 -0.04
N HIS A 61 0.79 -5.71 -0.20
CA HIS A 61 -0.46 -6.47 -0.36
C HIS A 61 -0.30 -7.71 -1.23
N MET A 62 -0.53 -8.92 -0.69
CA MET A 62 -0.34 -10.17 -1.43
C MET A 62 -1.51 -10.44 -2.39
N THR A 63 -1.58 -9.66 -3.44
CA THR A 63 -2.59 -9.73 -4.51
C THR A 63 -2.08 -10.49 -5.73
N ILE A 64 -2.98 -10.74 -6.69
CA ILE A 64 -2.63 -11.30 -8.01
C ILE A 64 -1.58 -10.43 -8.72
N GLN A 65 -1.69 -9.10 -8.62
CA GLN A 65 -0.75 -8.17 -9.24
C GLN A 65 0.63 -8.24 -8.56
N THR A 66 0.64 -8.36 -7.25
CA THR A 66 1.88 -8.56 -6.48
C THR A 66 2.56 -9.89 -6.82
N ALA A 67 1.79 -10.92 -7.12
CA ALA A 67 2.35 -12.17 -7.62
C ALA A 67 3.17 -11.96 -8.91
N VAL A 68 2.71 -11.12 -9.83
CA VAL A 68 3.45 -10.76 -11.06
C VAL A 68 4.74 -9.99 -10.71
N LEU A 69 4.71 -9.08 -9.74
CA LEU A 69 5.91 -8.39 -9.24
C LEU A 69 6.92 -9.38 -8.66
N ILE A 70 6.49 -10.28 -7.78
CA ILE A 70 7.35 -11.30 -7.16
C ILE A 70 8.02 -12.15 -8.24
N GLU A 71 7.25 -12.67 -9.20
CA GLU A 71 7.79 -13.48 -10.29
C GLU A 71 8.74 -12.69 -11.20
N THR A 72 8.49 -11.38 -11.36
CA THR A 72 9.43 -10.50 -12.06
C THR A 72 10.75 -10.42 -11.32
N LEU A 73 10.75 -10.09 -10.02
CA LEU A 73 11.98 -10.05 -9.21
C LEU A 73 12.74 -11.38 -9.22
N VAL A 74 12.03 -12.51 -9.12
CA VAL A 74 12.62 -13.85 -9.22
C VAL A 74 13.24 -14.07 -10.59
N SER A 75 12.59 -13.66 -11.68
CA SER A 75 13.12 -13.78 -13.04
C SER A 75 14.40 -12.96 -13.25
N LEU A 76 14.54 -11.84 -12.53
CA LEU A 76 15.74 -11.02 -12.48
C LEU A 76 16.85 -11.63 -11.60
N GLY A 77 16.59 -12.76 -10.95
CA GLY A 77 17.54 -13.55 -10.18
C GLY A 77 17.51 -13.34 -8.68
N ALA A 78 16.55 -12.58 -8.15
CA ALA A 78 16.43 -12.33 -6.72
C ALA A 78 15.97 -13.57 -5.93
N GLU A 79 16.46 -13.68 -4.70
CA GLU A 79 15.93 -14.59 -3.68
C GLU A 79 14.87 -13.86 -2.87
N VAL A 80 13.59 -14.08 -3.23
CA VAL A 80 12.45 -13.31 -2.70
C VAL A 80 11.80 -14.03 -1.52
N ARG A 81 11.40 -13.25 -0.49
CA ARG A 81 10.49 -13.65 0.58
C ARG A 81 9.44 -12.57 0.75
N TRP A 82 8.20 -12.94 1.06
CA TRP A 82 7.07 -12.01 1.02
C TRP A 82 6.09 -12.17 2.17
N ALA A 83 5.63 -11.03 2.72
CA ALA A 83 4.46 -10.94 3.60
C ALA A 83 3.50 -9.87 3.06
N SER A 84 2.25 -9.89 3.50
CA SER A 84 1.32 -8.81 3.22
C SER A 84 1.57 -7.62 4.15
N CYS A 85 1.19 -6.42 3.72
CA CYS A 85 1.24 -5.20 4.54
C CYS A 85 -0.12 -4.84 5.15
N ASN A 86 -1.11 -5.74 5.11
CA ASN A 86 -2.43 -5.52 5.68
C ASN A 86 -3.14 -6.86 5.93
N ILE A 87 -3.79 -6.99 7.09
CA ILE A 87 -4.45 -8.23 7.55
C ILE A 87 -5.64 -8.69 6.68
N PHE A 88 -6.23 -7.81 5.86
CA PHE A 88 -7.41 -8.13 5.03
C PHE A 88 -7.16 -8.11 3.54
N SER A 89 -5.96 -7.72 3.08
CA SER A 89 -5.71 -7.47 1.66
C SER A 89 -5.23 -8.67 0.87
N THR A 90 -4.78 -9.74 1.54
CA THR A 90 -4.30 -10.93 0.85
C THR A 90 -5.40 -11.60 0.02
N GLN A 91 -5.05 -11.96 -1.21
CA GLN A 91 -5.81 -12.90 -2.03
C GLN A 91 -5.20 -14.29 -1.83
N ASP A 92 -5.89 -15.17 -1.10
CA ASP A 92 -5.34 -16.45 -0.65
C ASP A 92 -4.88 -17.34 -1.82
N HIS A 93 -5.56 -17.28 -2.95
CA HIS A 93 -5.19 -18.02 -4.16
C HIS A 93 -3.93 -17.45 -4.83
N ALA A 94 -3.66 -16.13 -4.70
CA ALA A 94 -2.41 -15.53 -5.15
C ALA A 94 -1.24 -15.99 -4.28
N ALA A 95 -1.40 -15.94 -2.96
CA ALA A 95 -0.40 -16.42 -2.00
C ALA A 95 -0.09 -17.92 -2.22
N ALA A 96 -1.13 -18.73 -2.42
CA ALA A 96 -0.99 -20.16 -2.70
C ALA A 96 -0.22 -20.43 -4.00
N ALA A 97 -0.51 -19.70 -5.09
CA ALA A 97 0.17 -19.87 -6.37
C ALA A 97 1.67 -19.55 -6.28
N ILE A 98 2.03 -18.48 -5.58
CA ILE A 98 3.43 -18.09 -5.37
C ILE A 98 4.15 -19.07 -4.43
N ALA A 99 3.52 -19.50 -3.35
CA ALA A 99 4.08 -20.54 -2.48
C ALA A 99 4.32 -21.86 -3.23
N ALA A 100 3.37 -22.28 -4.06
CA ALA A 100 3.49 -23.49 -4.89
C ALA A 100 4.63 -23.40 -5.93
N SER A 101 4.99 -22.19 -6.38
CA SER A 101 6.14 -21.96 -7.26
C SER A 101 7.49 -22.03 -6.54
N GLY A 102 7.49 -22.21 -5.21
CA GLY A 102 8.70 -22.34 -4.40
C GLY A 102 9.22 -21.02 -3.81
N VAL A 103 8.47 -19.93 -3.93
CA VAL A 103 8.79 -18.65 -3.29
C VAL A 103 8.21 -18.63 -1.87
N PRO A 104 9.01 -18.34 -0.84
CA PRO A 104 8.53 -18.20 0.52
C PRO A 104 7.54 -17.04 0.67
N VAL A 105 6.27 -17.36 0.95
CA VAL A 105 5.18 -16.40 1.20
C VAL A 105 4.56 -16.69 2.56
N PHE A 106 4.33 -15.65 3.33
CA PHE A 106 3.69 -15.69 4.64
C PHE A 106 2.55 -14.69 4.63
N ALA A 107 1.36 -15.11 4.20
CA ALA A 107 0.20 -14.24 4.09
C ALA A 107 -1.09 -15.03 3.93
N TRP A 108 -2.17 -14.57 4.58
CA TRP A 108 -3.55 -15.01 4.35
C TRP A 108 -4.53 -13.90 4.69
N LYS A 109 -5.74 -13.96 4.16
CA LYS A 109 -6.78 -12.99 4.47
C LYS A 109 -7.37 -13.26 5.86
N GLY A 110 -7.40 -12.23 6.70
CA GLY A 110 -7.95 -12.33 8.05
C GLY A 110 -6.91 -12.77 9.10
N GLU A 111 -5.65 -12.38 8.90
CA GLU A 111 -4.62 -12.50 9.94
C GLU A 111 -5.03 -11.77 11.22
N SER A 112 -4.65 -12.31 12.40
CA SER A 112 -4.60 -11.50 13.61
C SER A 112 -3.40 -10.55 13.57
N LEU A 113 -3.32 -9.57 14.47
CA LEU A 113 -2.14 -8.70 14.55
C LEU A 113 -0.88 -9.49 14.93
N GLU A 114 -1.00 -10.50 15.76
CA GLU A 114 0.08 -11.43 16.10
C GLU A 114 0.56 -12.22 14.88
N ASP A 115 -0.36 -12.74 14.08
CA ASP A 115 -0.04 -13.43 12.83
C ASP A 115 0.64 -12.50 11.83
N TYR A 116 0.14 -11.30 11.67
CA TYR A 116 0.67 -10.27 10.75
C TYR A 116 2.14 -9.93 11.06
N TRP A 117 2.44 -9.60 12.31
CA TRP A 117 3.82 -9.26 12.71
C TRP A 117 4.74 -10.48 12.72
N TRP A 118 4.20 -11.67 12.99
CA TRP A 118 4.93 -12.92 12.80
C TRP A 118 5.25 -13.15 11.32
N CYS A 119 4.31 -12.96 10.40
CA CYS A 119 4.52 -13.08 8.95
C CYS A 119 5.58 -12.08 8.45
N THR A 120 5.50 -10.83 8.90
CA THR A 120 6.47 -9.77 8.61
C THR A 120 7.88 -10.19 9.04
N TYR A 121 8.02 -10.72 10.24
CA TYR A 121 9.31 -11.25 10.73
C TYR A 121 9.79 -12.46 9.92
N GLN A 122 8.89 -13.40 9.57
CA GLN A 122 9.25 -14.55 8.73
C GLN A 122 9.76 -14.12 7.34
N ALA A 123 9.20 -13.09 6.75
CA ALA A 123 9.66 -12.56 5.47
C ALA A 123 11.09 -11.98 5.56
N LEU A 124 11.54 -11.51 6.72
CA LEU A 124 12.90 -11.05 6.97
C LEU A 124 13.92 -12.17 7.13
N ALA A 125 13.47 -13.39 7.48
CA ALA A 125 14.36 -14.51 7.84
C ALA A 125 14.83 -15.29 6.60
N HIS A 126 15.83 -14.80 5.88
CA HIS A 126 16.44 -15.50 4.76
C HIS A 126 17.32 -16.69 5.20
N LYS A 127 17.63 -17.57 4.23
CA LYS A 127 18.43 -18.78 4.50
C LYS A 127 19.76 -18.46 5.19
N GLY A 128 20.13 -19.31 6.15
CA GLY A 128 21.39 -19.18 6.89
C GLY A 128 21.39 -18.07 7.94
N GLY A 129 20.23 -17.69 8.46
CA GLY A 129 20.09 -16.65 9.49
C GLY A 129 20.42 -15.24 8.99
N LYS A 130 20.36 -15.02 7.67
CA LYS A 130 20.62 -13.72 7.04
C LYS A 130 19.34 -12.90 6.94
N GLY A 131 19.51 -11.57 6.94
CA GLY A 131 18.44 -10.62 6.61
C GLY A 131 18.39 -10.31 5.10
N PRO A 132 17.45 -9.43 4.69
CA PRO A 132 17.38 -8.93 3.32
C PRO A 132 18.58 -8.04 2.98
N GLN A 133 18.87 -7.92 1.68
CA GLN A 133 19.76 -6.89 1.15
C GLN A 133 18.97 -5.72 0.57
N LEU A 134 17.77 -5.98 0.10
CA LEU A 134 16.82 -4.97 -0.37
C LEU A 134 15.43 -5.24 0.22
N VAL A 135 14.66 -4.18 0.39
CA VAL A 135 13.29 -4.25 0.89
C VAL A 135 12.36 -3.53 -0.09
N VAL A 136 11.23 -4.18 -0.40
CA VAL A 136 10.05 -3.55 -1.00
C VAL A 136 9.02 -3.39 0.11
N ASP A 137 8.68 -2.18 0.48
CA ASP A 137 7.78 -1.89 1.60
C ASP A 137 6.56 -1.09 1.15
N ASP A 138 5.46 -1.25 1.87
CA ASP A 138 4.22 -0.52 1.66
C ASP A 138 3.60 -0.19 3.03
N GLY A 139 3.78 1.06 3.43
CA GLY A 139 3.44 1.56 4.76
C GLY A 139 4.61 1.59 5.73
N GLY A 140 5.76 1.00 5.36
CA GLY A 140 7.00 1.06 6.13
C GLY A 140 7.04 0.14 7.35
N ASP A 141 6.29 -0.95 7.38
CA ASP A 141 6.22 -1.82 8.57
C ASP A 141 7.45 -2.73 8.71
N VAL A 142 7.98 -3.28 7.62
CA VAL A 142 9.28 -3.97 7.64
C VAL A 142 10.39 -3.02 8.04
N THR A 143 10.40 -1.83 7.45
CA THR A 143 11.36 -0.77 7.76
C THR A 143 11.29 -0.38 9.24
N LEU A 144 10.08 -0.18 9.78
CA LEU A 144 9.86 0.11 11.20
C LEU A 144 10.41 -1.00 12.10
N LEU A 145 10.11 -2.25 11.79
CA LEU A 145 10.54 -3.40 12.59
C LEU A 145 12.06 -3.50 12.67
N ILE A 146 12.76 -3.33 11.54
CA ILE A 146 14.23 -3.33 11.49
C ILE A 146 14.80 -2.17 12.31
N HIS A 147 14.27 -0.95 12.15
CA HIS A 147 14.75 0.23 12.88
C HIS A 147 14.52 0.09 14.39
N LYS A 148 13.33 -0.32 14.81
CA LYS A 148 13.00 -0.52 16.23
C LYS A 148 13.82 -1.65 16.87
N GLY A 149 14.08 -2.70 16.12
CA GLY A 149 14.96 -3.77 16.56
C GLY A 149 16.41 -3.30 16.71
N TYR A 150 16.91 -2.53 15.76
CA TYR A 150 18.24 -1.93 15.82
C TYR A 150 18.36 -0.93 17.00
N GLU A 151 17.38 -0.04 17.18
CA GLU A 151 17.33 0.89 18.31
C GLU A 151 17.34 0.14 19.66
N LEU A 152 16.61 -0.98 19.78
CA LEU A 152 16.62 -1.82 20.97
C LEU A 152 18.01 -2.37 21.28
N GLU A 153 18.73 -2.87 20.29
CA GLU A 153 20.10 -3.38 20.45
C GLU A 153 21.10 -2.27 20.77
N GLU A 154 20.83 -1.02 20.37
CA GLU A 154 21.58 0.18 20.78
C GLU A 154 21.20 0.68 22.20
N GLY A 155 20.27 0.02 22.87
CA GLY A 155 19.89 0.32 24.26
C GLY A 155 18.68 1.24 24.43
N ASP A 156 17.92 1.51 23.36
CA ASP A 156 16.64 2.23 23.45
C ASP A 156 15.63 1.46 24.30
N LYS A 157 14.84 2.20 25.09
CA LYS A 157 13.89 1.64 26.07
C LYS A 157 12.43 1.69 25.61
N TRP A 158 12.17 2.03 24.37
CA TRP A 158 10.80 2.12 23.84
C TRP A 158 9.98 0.84 24.08
N VAL A 159 10.60 -0.32 23.92
CA VAL A 159 9.92 -1.62 24.15
C VAL A 159 9.46 -1.83 25.61
N ASP A 160 10.07 -1.14 26.59
CA ASP A 160 9.75 -1.27 28.02
C ASP A 160 8.68 -0.27 28.47
N GLY A 161 8.36 0.73 27.65
CA GLY A 161 7.32 1.72 27.90
C GLY A 161 5.91 1.15 27.71
N PRO A 162 4.87 1.88 28.16
CA PRO A 162 3.49 1.51 27.88
C PRO A 162 3.22 1.52 26.39
N ALA A 163 2.37 0.62 25.89
CA ALA A 163 1.92 0.62 24.51
C ALA A 163 0.69 1.52 24.35
N GLU A 164 0.63 2.28 23.26
CA GLU A 164 -0.51 3.14 22.94
C GLU A 164 -1.65 2.34 22.28
N SER A 165 -1.32 1.21 21.66
CA SER A 165 -2.28 0.32 21.00
C SER A 165 -1.93 -1.15 21.22
N HIS A 166 -2.90 -2.05 20.91
CA HIS A 166 -2.66 -3.49 20.92
C HIS A 166 -1.57 -3.89 19.91
N GLU A 167 -1.58 -3.28 18.73
CA GLU A 167 -0.58 -3.55 17.71
C GLU A 167 0.83 -3.17 18.16
N GLU A 168 0.99 -2.00 18.81
CA GLU A 168 2.28 -1.60 19.37
C GLU A 168 2.77 -2.59 20.43
N GLN A 169 1.85 -3.14 21.26
CA GLN A 169 2.22 -4.17 22.23
C GLN A 169 2.74 -5.44 21.54
N VAL A 170 2.09 -5.88 20.46
CA VAL A 170 2.53 -7.05 19.67
C VAL A 170 3.93 -6.83 19.10
N ILE A 171 4.22 -5.66 18.56
CA ILE A 171 5.56 -5.30 18.05
C ILE A 171 6.59 -5.35 19.16
N LYS A 172 6.31 -4.75 20.31
CA LYS A 172 7.22 -4.73 21.47
C LYS A 172 7.53 -6.14 21.96
N ASP A 173 6.53 -7.00 22.06
CA ASP A 173 6.69 -8.38 22.52
C ASP A 173 7.50 -9.21 21.51
N LEU A 174 7.28 -9.04 20.21
CA LEU A 174 8.07 -9.66 19.15
C LEU A 174 9.55 -9.22 19.23
N LEU A 175 9.82 -7.92 19.34
CA LEU A 175 11.19 -7.39 19.42
C LEU A 175 11.93 -7.91 20.66
N LYS A 176 11.27 -7.91 21.83
CA LYS A 176 11.85 -8.49 23.07
C LYS A 176 12.22 -9.95 22.90
N LYS A 177 11.35 -10.72 22.25
CA LYS A 177 11.56 -12.13 22.01
C LYS A 177 12.75 -12.37 21.08
N VAL A 178 12.83 -11.66 19.95
CA VAL A 178 13.95 -11.75 19.01
C VAL A 178 15.26 -11.37 19.69
N HIS A 179 15.26 -10.28 20.46
CA HIS A 179 16.45 -9.83 21.18
C HIS A 179 16.93 -10.85 22.25
N ALA A 180 15.99 -11.51 22.93
CA ALA A 180 16.33 -12.53 23.93
C ALA A 180 16.99 -13.78 23.28
N GLU A 181 16.62 -14.13 22.05
CA GLU A 181 17.18 -15.26 21.32
C GLU A 181 18.52 -14.92 20.65
N ASP A 182 18.65 -13.73 20.06
CA ASP A 182 19.87 -13.23 19.43
C ASP A 182 20.02 -11.71 19.67
N PRO A 183 20.78 -11.28 20.68
CA PRO A 183 20.98 -9.86 21.00
C PRO A 183 21.69 -9.03 19.93
N GLN A 184 22.12 -9.62 18.84
CA GLN A 184 22.78 -8.97 17.72
C GLN A 184 22.07 -9.22 16.38
N HIS A 185 20.82 -9.68 16.43
CA HIS A 185 20.04 -10.05 15.24
C HIS A 185 19.89 -8.87 14.27
N TRP A 186 19.45 -7.73 14.78
CA TRP A 186 19.16 -6.57 13.95
C TRP A 186 20.41 -5.88 13.42
N HIS A 187 21.51 -5.88 14.17
CA HIS A 187 22.80 -5.43 13.66
C HIS A 187 23.28 -6.29 12.49
N LYS A 188 23.06 -7.61 12.53
CA LYS A 188 23.39 -8.50 11.42
C LYS A 188 22.53 -8.21 10.19
N VAL A 189 21.23 -7.94 10.39
CA VAL A 189 20.30 -7.56 9.31
C VAL A 189 20.75 -6.25 8.68
N VAL A 190 20.96 -5.19 9.47
CA VAL A 190 21.30 -3.84 8.98
C VAL A 190 22.66 -3.83 8.26
N LYS A 191 23.60 -4.62 8.71
CA LYS A 191 24.95 -4.71 8.08
C LYS A 191 24.88 -5.07 6.60
N GLU A 192 23.96 -5.92 6.19
CA GLU A 192 23.80 -6.36 4.80
C GLU A 192 22.72 -5.60 4.03
N TRP A 193 21.86 -4.86 4.71
CA TRP A 193 20.76 -4.10 4.11
C TRP A 193 21.30 -2.91 3.30
N ARG A 194 20.88 -2.75 2.04
CA ARG A 194 21.38 -1.75 1.09
C ARG A 194 20.38 -0.71 0.68
N GLY A 195 19.10 -0.92 0.97
CA GLY A 195 18.07 0.06 0.68
C GLY A 195 16.65 -0.49 0.73
N VAL A 196 15.72 0.43 0.70
CA VAL A 196 14.27 0.17 0.68
C VAL A 196 13.60 1.01 -0.40
N SER A 197 12.58 0.45 -1.06
CA SER A 197 11.65 1.21 -1.89
C SER A 197 10.27 1.19 -1.24
N GLU A 198 9.65 2.36 -1.12
CA GLU A 198 8.39 2.57 -0.41
C GLU A 198 7.27 2.93 -1.38
N GLU A 199 6.14 2.21 -1.27
CA GLU A 199 4.99 2.31 -2.18
C GLU A 199 4.03 3.44 -1.83
N THR A 200 3.82 3.73 -0.55
CA THR A 200 2.69 4.57 -0.12
C THR A 200 3.08 5.82 0.64
N THR A 201 2.24 6.84 0.55
CA THR A 201 2.44 8.15 1.20
C THR A 201 2.77 8.04 2.69
N THR A 202 2.10 7.15 3.42
CA THR A 202 2.31 7.01 4.86
C THR A 202 3.69 6.46 5.20
N GLY A 203 4.16 5.45 4.45
CA GLY A 203 5.52 4.92 4.62
C GLY A 203 6.58 5.94 4.23
N VAL A 204 6.36 6.69 3.14
CA VAL A 204 7.24 7.80 2.74
C VAL A 204 7.35 8.85 3.85
N HIS A 205 6.25 9.21 4.49
CA HIS A 205 6.26 10.14 5.63
C HIS A 205 7.10 9.61 6.80
N ARG A 206 6.99 8.31 7.10
CA ARG A 206 7.85 7.66 8.11
C ARG A 206 9.33 7.74 7.75
N LEU A 207 9.69 7.49 6.48
CA LEU A 207 11.07 7.59 6.01
C LEU A 207 11.65 9.01 6.16
N TYR A 208 10.90 10.04 5.77
CA TYR A 208 11.33 11.42 5.96
C TYR A 208 11.49 11.78 7.45
N LYS A 209 10.56 11.33 8.29
CA LYS A 209 10.66 11.55 9.74
C LYS A 209 11.90 10.87 10.34
N MET A 210 12.20 9.63 9.92
CA MET A 210 13.43 8.94 10.34
C MET A 210 14.70 9.66 9.85
N LEU A 211 14.68 10.19 8.62
CA LEU A 211 15.79 10.97 8.08
C LEU A 211 16.01 12.27 8.85
N GLU A 212 14.97 13.04 9.14
CA GLU A 212 15.04 14.28 9.92
C GLU A 212 15.57 14.05 11.34
N GLN A 213 15.24 12.90 11.93
CA GLN A 213 15.73 12.47 13.24
C GLN A 213 17.16 11.89 13.21
N GLY A 214 17.76 11.75 12.03
CA GLY A 214 19.08 11.11 11.88
C GLY A 214 19.07 9.61 12.18
N LYS A 215 17.90 8.96 12.11
CA LYS A 215 17.71 7.55 12.46
C LYS A 215 17.60 6.63 11.25
N LEU A 216 17.38 7.14 10.06
CA LEU A 216 17.30 6.33 8.84
C LEU A 216 18.62 5.56 8.62
N LEU A 217 18.54 4.25 8.46
CA LEU A 217 19.72 3.36 8.43
C LEU A 217 20.24 3.07 7.03
N VAL A 218 19.42 3.27 6.00
CA VAL A 218 19.75 2.94 4.60
C VAL A 218 19.17 3.99 3.64
N PRO A 219 19.66 4.10 2.40
CA PRO A 219 18.99 4.88 1.37
C PRO A 219 17.59 4.30 1.08
N ALA A 220 16.64 5.20 0.86
CA ALA A 220 15.27 4.87 0.54
C ALA A 220 14.84 5.52 -0.79
N ILE A 221 14.13 4.78 -1.64
CA ILE A 221 13.46 5.33 -2.82
C ILE A 221 11.97 5.47 -2.54
N ASN A 222 11.50 6.71 -2.59
CA ASN A 222 10.10 7.08 -2.56
C ASN A 222 9.48 6.80 -3.94
N VAL A 223 8.88 5.63 -4.10
CA VAL A 223 8.17 5.27 -5.33
C VAL A 223 6.83 5.97 -5.42
N ASN A 224 6.19 6.27 -4.28
CA ASN A 224 4.88 6.94 -4.26
C ASN A 224 4.86 8.25 -5.05
N ASP A 225 5.97 9.02 -5.01
CA ASP A 225 6.03 10.34 -5.64
C ASP A 225 6.56 10.29 -7.09
N SER A 226 6.87 9.11 -7.63
CA SER A 226 6.99 8.94 -9.08
C SER A 226 5.68 9.31 -9.75
N VAL A 227 5.71 10.09 -10.83
CA VAL A 227 4.48 10.59 -11.47
C VAL A 227 3.63 9.45 -12.01
N THR A 228 4.29 8.44 -12.61
CA THR A 228 3.62 7.23 -13.11
C THR A 228 3.09 6.32 -11.99
N LYS A 229 3.38 6.63 -10.72
CA LYS A 229 2.73 6.01 -9.57
C LYS A 229 1.63 6.92 -9.03
N SER A 230 1.95 8.09 -8.50
CA SER A 230 1.00 8.95 -7.78
C SER A 230 -0.18 9.42 -8.64
N LYS A 231 0.06 9.78 -9.89
CA LYS A 231 -0.99 10.25 -10.82
C LYS A 231 -1.74 9.13 -11.51
N PHE A 232 -1.34 7.88 -11.32
CA PHE A 232 -1.99 6.69 -11.89
C PHE A 232 -2.61 5.82 -10.81
N ASP A 233 -1.83 5.25 -9.92
CA ASP A 233 -2.28 4.38 -8.83
C ASP A 233 -3.22 5.13 -7.88
N ASN A 234 -2.74 6.20 -7.25
CA ASN A 234 -3.55 6.93 -6.27
C ASN A 234 -4.81 7.55 -6.90
N LEU A 235 -4.74 7.97 -8.15
CA LEU A 235 -5.87 8.61 -8.85
C LEU A 235 -6.77 7.57 -9.55
N TYR A 236 -6.25 6.90 -10.58
CA TYR A 236 -7.05 5.97 -11.39
C TYR A 236 -7.34 4.66 -10.67
N GLY A 237 -6.40 4.16 -9.86
CA GLY A 237 -6.60 2.97 -9.06
C GLY A 237 -7.75 3.15 -8.08
N CYS A 238 -7.75 4.25 -7.31
CA CYS A 238 -8.84 4.56 -6.38
C CYS A 238 -10.15 4.87 -7.10
N ARG A 239 -10.08 5.49 -8.30
CA ARG A 239 -11.26 5.77 -9.11
C ARG A 239 -12.04 4.52 -9.48
N GLU A 240 -11.36 3.40 -9.76
CA GLU A 240 -12.03 2.13 -10.07
C GLU A 240 -12.33 1.32 -8.81
N SER A 241 -11.38 1.18 -7.92
CA SER A 241 -11.44 0.24 -6.81
C SER A 241 -12.35 0.68 -5.65
N LEU A 242 -12.56 2.00 -5.43
CA LEU A 242 -13.51 2.46 -4.40
C LEU A 242 -14.91 1.95 -4.65
N ALA A 243 -15.42 2.19 -5.86
CA ALA A 243 -16.78 1.78 -6.22
C ALA A 243 -16.94 0.26 -6.18
N ASP A 244 -15.91 -0.49 -6.58
CA ASP A 244 -15.88 -1.95 -6.50
C ASP A 244 -16.00 -2.42 -5.05
N GLY A 245 -15.22 -1.84 -4.13
CA GLY A 245 -15.28 -2.17 -2.70
C GLY A 245 -16.65 -1.89 -2.09
N ILE A 246 -17.20 -0.70 -2.30
CA ILE A 246 -18.53 -0.33 -1.77
C ILE A 246 -19.61 -1.25 -2.33
N LYS A 247 -19.62 -1.52 -3.63
CA LYS A 247 -20.65 -2.33 -4.29
C LYS A 247 -20.58 -3.80 -3.88
N ARG A 248 -19.42 -4.40 -3.81
CA ARG A 248 -19.26 -5.79 -3.33
C ARG A 248 -19.65 -5.92 -1.86
N ALA A 249 -19.34 -4.91 -1.03
CA ALA A 249 -19.70 -4.91 0.37
C ALA A 249 -21.20 -4.80 0.58
N THR A 250 -21.89 -3.90 -0.12
CA THR A 250 -23.23 -3.46 0.25
C THR A 250 -24.28 -3.67 -0.84
N ASP A 251 -23.85 -3.88 -2.08
CA ASP A 251 -24.73 -3.98 -3.27
C ASP A 251 -25.69 -2.78 -3.45
N VAL A 252 -25.33 -1.62 -2.85
CA VAL A 252 -26.17 -0.43 -2.92
C VAL A 252 -26.11 0.23 -4.30
N MET A 253 -27.20 0.86 -4.69
CA MET A 253 -27.22 1.77 -5.82
C MET A 253 -26.56 3.09 -5.43
N VAL A 254 -25.49 3.47 -6.14
CA VAL A 254 -24.72 4.70 -5.87
C VAL A 254 -25.43 5.93 -6.44
N ALA A 255 -26.09 5.79 -7.59
CA ALA A 255 -26.82 6.90 -8.22
C ALA A 255 -27.88 7.52 -7.29
N GLY A 256 -27.89 8.85 -7.25
CA GLY A 256 -28.81 9.62 -6.42
C GLY A 256 -28.41 9.77 -4.95
N LYS A 257 -27.42 9.02 -4.46
CA LYS A 257 -26.90 9.18 -3.09
C LYS A 257 -26.03 10.42 -2.94
N VAL A 258 -25.96 10.91 -1.72
CA VAL A 258 -24.97 11.94 -1.33
C VAL A 258 -23.73 11.24 -0.82
N ALA A 259 -22.60 11.41 -1.53
CA ALA A 259 -21.31 10.87 -1.15
C ALA A 259 -20.38 11.99 -0.65
N VAL A 260 -19.90 11.85 0.56
CA VAL A 260 -18.96 12.79 1.20
C VAL A 260 -17.57 12.20 1.12
N ILE A 261 -16.67 12.86 0.39
CA ILE A 261 -15.28 12.47 0.22
C ILE A 261 -14.41 13.39 1.07
N CYS A 262 -13.78 12.83 2.09
CA CYS A 262 -12.90 13.57 2.99
C CYS A 262 -11.48 13.57 2.44
N GLY A 263 -11.05 14.70 1.88
CA GLY A 263 -9.79 14.89 1.18
C GLY A 263 -9.94 15.03 -0.34
N TYR A 264 -9.09 15.86 -0.97
CA TYR A 264 -9.07 16.06 -2.43
C TYR A 264 -7.63 16.05 -2.99
N GLY A 265 -6.74 15.26 -2.37
CA GLY A 265 -5.49 14.81 -2.97
C GLY A 265 -5.74 13.85 -4.13
N ASP A 266 -4.73 13.18 -4.65
CA ASP A 266 -4.90 12.26 -5.80
C ASP A 266 -5.93 11.16 -5.53
N VAL A 267 -5.92 10.56 -4.34
CA VAL A 267 -6.91 9.57 -3.90
C VAL A 267 -8.32 10.16 -3.87
N GLY A 268 -8.49 11.30 -3.22
CA GLY A 268 -9.79 11.98 -3.12
C GLY A 268 -10.36 12.42 -4.48
N LYS A 269 -9.51 12.89 -5.39
CA LYS A 269 -9.88 13.19 -6.79
C LYS A 269 -10.41 11.96 -7.50
N GLY A 270 -9.68 10.83 -7.41
CA GLY A 270 -10.12 9.56 -7.98
C GLY A 270 -11.48 9.13 -7.44
N CYS A 271 -11.64 9.13 -6.12
CA CYS A 271 -12.87 8.75 -5.42
C CYS A 271 -14.07 9.65 -5.79
N SER A 272 -13.88 10.96 -5.82
CA SER A 272 -14.92 11.93 -6.17
C SER A 272 -15.39 11.74 -7.61
N HIS A 273 -14.47 11.56 -8.54
CA HIS A 273 -14.78 11.30 -9.96
C HIS A 273 -15.49 9.96 -10.16
N SER A 274 -15.08 8.92 -9.41
CA SER A 274 -15.71 7.60 -9.44
C SER A 274 -17.19 7.69 -9.09
N LEU A 275 -17.50 8.19 -7.89
CA LEU A 275 -18.88 8.20 -7.39
C LEU A 275 -19.75 9.19 -8.16
N ARG A 276 -19.21 10.35 -8.57
CA ARG A 276 -19.90 11.28 -9.48
C ARG A 276 -20.21 10.62 -10.83
N GLY A 277 -19.24 9.89 -11.39
CA GLY A 277 -19.44 9.15 -12.64
C GLY A 277 -20.54 8.10 -12.56
N MET A 278 -20.82 7.56 -11.37
CA MET A 278 -21.91 6.64 -11.10
C MET A 278 -23.23 7.34 -10.73
N GLY A 279 -23.28 8.67 -10.77
CA GLY A 279 -24.50 9.46 -10.53
C GLY A 279 -24.73 9.87 -9.06
N ALA A 280 -23.71 9.76 -8.19
CA ALA A 280 -23.79 10.33 -6.85
C ALA A 280 -23.65 11.87 -6.89
N ARG A 281 -24.26 12.51 -5.90
CA ARG A 281 -24.02 13.93 -5.56
C ARG A 281 -22.85 13.98 -4.59
N CYS A 282 -21.67 14.34 -5.09
CA CYS A 282 -20.44 14.33 -4.29
C CYS A 282 -20.22 15.67 -3.59
N ILE A 283 -19.90 15.62 -2.31
CA ILE A 283 -19.44 16.71 -1.46
C ILE A 283 -18.00 16.40 -1.06
N VAL A 284 -17.12 17.38 -1.11
CA VAL A 284 -15.72 17.26 -0.75
C VAL A 284 -15.45 18.04 0.53
N THR A 285 -14.64 17.46 1.42
CA THR A 285 -14.06 18.21 2.55
C THR A 285 -12.53 18.27 2.38
N GLU A 286 -11.92 19.43 2.63
CA GLU A 286 -10.50 19.62 2.36
C GLU A 286 -9.91 20.72 3.27
N VAL A 287 -8.67 20.54 3.67
CA VAL A 287 -7.90 21.51 4.48
C VAL A 287 -6.92 22.34 3.64
N ASP A 288 -6.44 21.80 2.52
CA ASP A 288 -5.57 22.51 1.60
C ASP A 288 -6.40 23.44 0.70
N PRO A 289 -6.18 24.77 0.76
CA PRO A 289 -6.95 25.72 -0.03
C PRO A 289 -6.77 25.55 -1.53
N ILE A 290 -5.63 25.00 -2.00
CA ILE A 290 -5.40 24.74 -3.43
C ILE A 290 -6.27 23.58 -3.90
N ASN A 291 -6.27 22.48 -3.17
CA ASN A 291 -7.11 21.32 -3.48
C ASN A 291 -8.61 21.65 -3.34
N ALA A 292 -8.99 22.42 -2.32
CA ALA A 292 -10.36 22.89 -2.14
C ALA A 292 -10.83 23.75 -3.32
N LEU A 293 -9.97 24.67 -3.79
CA LEU A 293 -10.26 25.50 -4.98
C LEU A 293 -10.39 24.63 -6.23
N GLN A 294 -9.53 23.64 -6.43
CA GLN A 294 -9.64 22.71 -7.56
C GLN A 294 -10.98 21.94 -7.52
N ALA A 295 -11.36 21.41 -6.35
CA ALA A 295 -12.64 20.70 -6.19
C ALA A 295 -13.83 21.61 -6.55
N ALA A 296 -13.82 22.85 -6.09
CA ALA A 296 -14.87 23.83 -6.41
C ALA A 296 -14.91 24.15 -7.92
N MET A 297 -13.73 24.32 -8.56
CA MET A 297 -13.66 24.57 -10.02
C MET A 297 -14.16 23.37 -10.84
N GLU A 298 -14.04 22.16 -10.32
CA GLU A 298 -14.59 20.95 -10.94
C GLU A 298 -16.08 20.73 -10.65
N GLY A 299 -16.71 21.65 -9.92
CA GLY A 299 -18.15 21.65 -9.67
C GLY A 299 -18.61 20.81 -8.49
N PHE A 300 -17.71 20.46 -7.57
CA PHE A 300 -18.07 19.84 -6.31
C PHE A 300 -18.51 20.89 -5.27
N GLU A 301 -19.48 20.56 -4.44
CA GLU A 301 -19.72 21.28 -3.18
C GLU A 301 -18.52 21.01 -2.26
N VAL A 302 -17.90 22.06 -1.71
CA VAL A 302 -16.79 21.96 -0.76
C VAL A 302 -17.24 22.56 0.56
N THR A 303 -17.20 21.77 1.64
CA THR A 303 -17.63 22.18 2.97
C THR A 303 -16.94 21.37 4.07
N THR A 304 -17.39 21.43 5.33
CA THR A 304 -16.85 20.61 6.43
C THR A 304 -17.64 19.33 6.63
N VAL A 305 -17.04 18.35 7.33
CA VAL A 305 -17.74 17.09 7.65
C VAL A 305 -19.02 17.38 8.44
N GLU A 306 -18.95 18.30 9.41
CA GLU A 306 -20.06 18.65 10.30
C GLU A 306 -21.30 19.16 9.55
N GLU A 307 -21.11 19.88 8.44
CA GLU A 307 -22.21 20.40 7.62
C GLU A 307 -22.82 19.32 6.71
N THR A 308 -22.18 18.17 6.57
CA THR A 308 -22.70 17.04 5.80
C THR A 308 -23.50 16.04 6.64
N LEU A 309 -23.39 16.11 7.98
CA LEU A 309 -24.07 15.19 8.89
C LEU A 309 -25.60 15.28 8.72
N GLY A 310 -26.25 14.12 8.68
CA GLY A 310 -27.68 14.01 8.36
C GLY A 310 -28.02 14.13 6.86
N ARG A 311 -27.07 14.51 5.98
CA ARG A 311 -27.23 14.58 4.52
C ARG A 311 -26.55 13.42 3.79
N GLY A 312 -25.34 13.05 4.25
CA GLY A 312 -24.49 12.04 3.61
C GLY A 312 -25.05 10.62 3.74
N ASP A 313 -25.09 9.91 2.62
CA ASP A 313 -25.42 8.47 2.57
C ASP A 313 -24.15 7.60 2.58
N ILE A 314 -23.04 8.10 2.03
CA ILE A 314 -21.76 7.42 1.95
C ILE A 314 -20.68 8.41 2.39
N TYR A 315 -19.83 8.00 3.34
CA TYR A 315 -18.65 8.75 3.80
C TYR A 315 -17.40 7.97 3.48
N VAL A 316 -16.44 8.62 2.80
CA VAL A 316 -15.17 8.02 2.37
C VAL A 316 -14.03 8.87 2.86
N THR A 317 -13.14 8.31 3.69
CA THR A 317 -11.91 9.00 4.11
C THR A 317 -10.76 8.67 3.16
N THR A 318 -9.95 9.69 2.81
CA THR A 318 -8.91 9.62 1.77
C THR A 318 -7.68 10.46 2.10
N THR A 319 -7.48 10.83 3.39
CA THR A 319 -6.56 11.90 3.78
C THR A 319 -5.18 11.41 4.20
N GLY A 320 -5.06 10.16 4.62
CA GLY A 320 -3.84 9.64 5.25
C GLY A 320 -3.55 10.29 6.63
N ASN A 321 -4.55 10.94 7.23
CA ASN A 321 -4.46 11.62 8.52
C ASN A 321 -5.18 10.80 9.61
N VAL A 322 -5.47 11.37 10.73
CA VAL A 322 -6.12 10.73 11.89
C VAL A 322 -7.41 11.46 12.25
N ASP A 323 -8.39 10.69 12.79
CA ASP A 323 -9.63 11.24 13.38
C ASP A 323 -10.45 12.13 12.42
N ILE A 324 -10.51 11.78 11.15
CA ILE A 324 -11.31 12.49 10.14
C ILE A 324 -12.80 12.26 10.37
N ILE A 325 -13.20 11.01 10.62
CA ILE A 325 -14.54 10.64 11.07
C ILE A 325 -14.48 10.25 12.54
N THR A 326 -14.98 11.13 13.39
CA THR A 326 -15.01 10.93 14.85
C THR A 326 -16.26 10.16 15.29
N LEU A 327 -16.25 9.65 16.52
CA LEU A 327 -17.43 9.05 17.14
C LEU A 327 -18.62 10.02 17.16
N GLU A 328 -18.38 11.31 17.45
CA GLU A 328 -19.42 12.35 17.49
C GLU A 328 -20.01 12.63 16.08
N HIS A 329 -19.20 12.47 15.03
CA HIS A 329 -19.72 12.51 13.66
C HIS A 329 -20.65 11.31 13.41
N MET A 330 -20.21 10.10 13.76
CA MET A 330 -20.96 8.86 13.54
C MET A 330 -22.32 8.86 14.27
N LYS A 331 -22.37 9.40 15.49
CA LYS A 331 -23.63 9.60 16.26
C LYS A 331 -24.66 10.52 15.58
N ARG A 332 -24.22 11.38 14.67
CA ARG A 332 -25.05 12.38 13.98
C ARG A 332 -25.27 12.08 12.51
N MET A 333 -24.69 11.00 12.01
CA MET A 333 -24.90 10.55 10.64
C MET A 333 -26.34 10.08 10.46
N LYS A 334 -26.76 10.09 9.22
CA LYS A 334 -28.05 9.55 8.78
C LYS A 334 -28.14 8.05 9.09
N ASP A 335 -29.32 7.59 9.45
CA ASP A 335 -29.58 6.16 9.59
C ASP A 335 -29.20 5.40 8.31
N GLN A 336 -28.51 4.28 8.47
CA GLN A 336 -27.95 3.44 7.42
C GLN A 336 -26.89 4.12 6.53
N ALA A 337 -26.24 5.17 7.02
CA ALA A 337 -25.07 5.73 6.35
C ALA A 337 -23.95 4.68 6.25
N ILE A 338 -23.24 4.69 5.12
CA ILE A 338 -22.09 3.82 4.87
C ILE A 338 -20.82 4.61 5.15
N VAL A 339 -19.94 4.08 6.00
CA VAL A 339 -18.67 4.70 6.37
C VAL A 339 -17.53 3.76 5.94
N CYS A 340 -16.61 4.27 5.16
CA CYS A 340 -15.46 3.51 4.69
C CYS A 340 -14.21 4.39 4.54
N ASN A 341 -13.07 3.74 4.51
CA ASN A 341 -11.76 4.35 4.32
C ASN A 341 -11.07 3.74 3.09
N ILE A 342 -10.34 4.55 2.35
CA ILE A 342 -9.46 4.09 1.27
C ILE A 342 -8.01 4.61 1.47
N GLY A 343 -7.74 5.29 2.59
CA GLY A 343 -6.39 5.58 3.07
C GLY A 343 -5.71 4.32 3.62
N HIS A 344 -4.39 4.35 3.72
CA HIS A 344 -3.60 3.14 4.04
C HIS A 344 -3.91 2.55 5.42
N PHE A 345 -4.04 3.37 6.47
CA PHE A 345 -4.30 2.93 7.84
C PHE A 345 -5.75 3.14 8.28
N ASP A 346 -6.14 2.45 9.34
CA ASP A 346 -7.49 2.46 9.92
C ASP A 346 -7.74 3.61 10.92
N ASN A 347 -6.80 4.53 11.08
CA ASN A 347 -6.87 5.62 12.06
C ASN A 347 -7.66 6.86 11.59
N GLU A 348 -8.08 6.91 10.33
CA GLU A 348 -8.91 8.01 9.81
C GLU A 348 -10.33 7.99 10.40
N ILE A 349 -10.82 6.80 10.78
CA ILE A 349 -12.12 6.60 11.41
C ILE A 349 -11.90 6.15 12.86
N GLN A 350 -12.54 6.79 13.84
CA GLN A 350 -12.37 6.49 15.26
C GLN A 350 -13.01 5.14 15.67
N MET A 351 -12.52 4.04 15.09
CA MET A 351 -13.04 2.70 15.34
C MET A 351 -12.87 2.27 16.80
N ASP A 352 -11.75 2.60 17.41
CA ASP A 352 -11.46 2.30 18.83
C ASP A 352 -12.52 2.87 19.76
N ARG A 353 -12.94 4.13 19.51
CA ARG A 353 -13.98 4.78 20.32
C ARG A 353 -15.34 4.21 20.01
N LEU A 354 -15.66 3.95 18.75
CA LEU A 354 -16.93 3.34 18.36
C LEU A 354 -17.11 1.95 19.01
N ASN A 355 -16.06 1.12 18.99
CA ASN A 355 -16.09 -0.22 19.57
C ASN A 355 -16.22 -0.24 21.13
N ARG A 356 -15.82 0.84 21.80
CA ARG A 356 -15.89 0.97 23.27
C ARG A 356 -17.07 1.81 23.76
N GLU A 357 -17.84 2.42 22.85
CA GLU A 357 -18.93 3.32 23.22
C GLU A 357 -20.08 2.58 23.90
N ALA A 358 -20.46 3.05 25.07
CA ALA A 358 -21.52 2.44 25.86
C ALA A 358 -22.87 2.50 25.16
N GLY A 359 -23.55 1.37 25.07
CA GLY A 359 -24.87 1.24 24.45
C GLY A 359 -24.84 1.11 22.92
N VAL A 360 -23.68 1.17 22.29
CA VAL A 360 -23.53 0.82 20.87
C VAL A 360 -23.40 -0.69 20.73
N THR A 361 -24.11 -1.28 19.78
CA THR A 361 -24.04 -2.71 19.46
C THR A 361 -23.51 -2.93 18.07
N LYS A 362 -22.61 -3.90 17.92
CA LYS A 362 -22.02 -4.31 16.63
C LYS A 362 -22.65 -5.62 16.16
N LEU A 363 -23.14 -5.63 14.92
CA LEU A 363 -23.60 -6.84 14.23
C LEU A 363 -22.76 -7.05 12.96
N ASN A 364 -22.02 -8.13 12.89
CA ASN A 364 -21.36 -8.52 11.63
C ASN A 364 -22.41 -9.08 10.65
N ILE A 365 -22.64 -8.39 9.54
CA ILE A 365 -23.58 -8.81 8.51
C ILE A 365 -22.99 -9.88 7.61
N LYS A 366 -21.74 -9.68 7.18
CA LYS A 366 -20.91 -10.60 6.40
C LYS A 366 -19.44 -10.20 6.55
N PRO A 367 -18.47 -10.99 6.11
CA PRO A 367 -17.07 -10.59 6.20
C PRO A 367 -16.84 -9.15 5.70
N GLN A 368 -16.16 -8.34 6.52
CA GLN A 368 -15.80 -6.94 6.25
C GLN A 368 -16.99 -5.95 6.18
N VAL A 369 -18.17 -6.34 6.64
CA VAL A 369 -19.36 -5.48 6.70
C VAL A 369 -20.00 -5.56 8.07
N ASP A 370 -19.83 -4.52 8.87
CA ASP A 370 -20.37 -4.41 10.21
C ASP A 370 -21.45 -3.33 10.28
N PHE A 371 -22.52 -3.61 11.02
CA PHE A 371 -23.56 -2.65 11.33
C PHE A 371 -23.51 -2.27 12.81
N TYR A 372 -23.39 -0.99 13.08
CA TYR A 372 -23.34 -0.45 14.44
C TYR A 372 -24.66 0.28 14.73
N THR A 373 -25.36 -0.14 15.77
CA THR A 373 -26.62 0.49 16.23
C THR A 373 -26.36 1.32 17.47
N PHE A 374 -26.76 2.58 17.44
CA PHE A 374 -26.66 3.52 18.56
C PHE A 374 -27.88 3.45 19.50
N PRO A 375 -27.78 3.99 20.75
CA PRO A 375 -28.85 3.90 21.73
C PRO A 375 -30.20 4.54 21.33
N ASP A 376 -30.19 5.49 20.42
CA ASP A 376 -31.38 6.14 19.86
C ASP A 376 -32.07 5.32 18.75
N GLY A 377 -31.47 4.19 18.36
CA GLY A 377 -32.01 3.25 17.37
C GLY A 377 -31.51 3.48 15.93
N HIS A 378 -30.83 4.60 15.62
CA HIS A 378 -30.19 4.73 14.31
C HIS A 378 -28.93 3.86 14.23
N GLY A 379 -28.53 3.53 13.00
CA GLY A 379 -27.32 2.71 12.79
C GLY A 379 -26.55 3.10 11.55
N ILE A 380 -25.27 2.70 11.50
CA ILE A 380 -24.38 2.92 10.37
C ILE A 380 -23.69 1.61 9.95
N PHE A 381 -23.38 1.49 8.67
CA PHE A 381 -22.51 0.46 8.16
C PHE A 381 -21.06 0.95 8.18
N VAL A 382 -20.17 0.14 8.73
CA VAL A 382 -18.71 0.36 8.63
C VAL A 382 -18.10 -0.76 7.82
N LEU A 383 -17.34 -0.40 6.78
CA LEU A 383 -16.73 -1.35 5.88
C LEU A 383 -15.26 -1.60 6.25
N ALA A 384 -14.83 -2.85 6.13
CA ALA A 384 -13.47 -3.32 6.40
C ALA A 384 -12.91 -2.84 7.76
N GLU A 385 -13.77 -2.67 8.78
CA GLU A 385 -13.38 -2.17 10.11
C GLU A 385 -12.62 -0.84 10.07
N GLY A 386 -12.92 0.04 9.10
CA GLY A 386 -12.21 1.31 8.89
C GLY A 386 -10.89 1.18 8.13
N ARG A 387 -10.49 -0.02 7.73
CA ARG A 387 -9.31 -0.27 6.88
C ARG A 387 -9.64 -0.05 5.40
N LEU A 388 -8.67 -0.31 4.51
CA LEU A 388 -8.80 -0.17 3.06
C LEU A 388 -10.01 -0.92 2.49
N VAL A 389 -11.06 -0.19 2.12
CA VAL A 389 -12.32 -0.77 1.61
C VAL A 389 -12.13 -1.51 0.28
N ASN A 390 -11.27 -1.00 -0.59
CA ASN A 390 -11.01 -1.58 -1.90
C ASN A 390 -10.30 -2.95 -1.84
N LEU A 391 -9.47 -3.18 -0.83
CA LEU A 391 -8.77 -4.44 -0.60
C LEU A 391 -9.50 -5.34 0.40
N GLY A 392 -10.09 -4.76 1.44
CA GLY A 392 -10.86 -5.50 2.43
C GLY A 392 -12.14 -6.10 1.84
N CYS A 393 -12.90 -5.31 1.09
CA CYS A 393 -14.19 -5.71 0.53
C CYS A 393 -14.13 -6.13 -0.94
N ALA A 394 -13.03 -5.88 -1.65
CA ALA A 394 -12.84 -6.24 -3.05
C ALA A 394 -11.43 -6.78 -3.31
N THR A 395 -10.87 -6.52 -4.48
CA THR A 395 -9.59 -7.07 -4.94
C THR A 395 -8.51 -6.02 -5.19
N GLY A 396 -8.76 -4.77 -4.81
CA GLY A 396 -7.81 -3.66 -4.94
C GLY A 396 -7.79 -3.03 -6.33
N HIS A 397 -6.67 -2.41 -6.65
CA HIS A 397 -6.49 -1.69 -7.91
C HIS A 397 -6.35 -2.63 -9.12
N PRO A 398 -6.79 -2.18 -10.31
CA PRO A 398 -6.69 -2.98 -11.54
C PRO A 398 -5.24 -3.21 -11.97
N SER A 399 -5.01 -4.33 -12.66
CA SER A 399 -3.67 -4.80 -13.02
C SER A 399 -2.86 -3.79 -13.85
N PHE A 400 -3.49 -3.09 -14.80
CA PHE A 400 -2.81 -2.11 -15.64
C PHE A 400 -2.22 -0.94 -14.81
N VAL A 401 -2.97 -0.43 -13.84
CA VAL A 401 -2.50 0.62 -12.93
C VAL A 401 -1.36 0.10 -12.05
N MET A 402 -1.51 -1.10 -11.48
CA MET A 402 -0.46 -1.70 -10.66
C MET A 402 0.79 -2.04 -11.45
N SER A 403 0.69 -2.26 -12.76
CA SER A 403 1.87 -2.39 -13.63
C SER A 403 2.74 -1.14 -13.62
N ASN A 404 2.15 0.07 -13.56
CA ASN A 404 2.93 1.31 -13.41
C ASN A 404 3.67 1.37 -12.08
N SER A 405 2.97 1.14 -10.97
CA SER A 405 3.55 1.15 -9.62
C SER A 405 4.67 0.11 -9.49
N PHE A 406 4.41 -1.11 -9.92
CA PHE A 406 5.35 -2.22 -9.77
C PHE A 406 6.52 -2.18 -10.77
N ALA A 407 6.35 -1.53 -11.92
CA ALA A 407 7.48 -1.18 -12.77
C ALA A 407 8.41 -0.19 -12.07
N ASN A 408 7.87 0.84 -11.41
CA ASN A 408 8.65 1.76 -10.58
C ASN A 408 9.35 1.02 -9.43
N GLN A 409 8.66 0.12 -8.71
CA GLN A 409 9.28 -0.70 -7.65
C GLN A 409 10.43 -1.54 -8.17
N THR A 410 10.22 -2.22 -9.29
CA THR A 410 11.28 -3.05 -9.89
C THR A 410 12.49 -2.23 -10.31
N LEU A 411 12.27 -1.07 -10.95
CA LEU A 411 13.35 -0.15 -11.34
C LEU A 411 14.06 0.43 -10.12
N ALA A 412 13.33 0.74 -9.04
CA ALA A 412 13.92 1.19 -7.77
C ALA A 412 14.84 0.13 -7.15
N GLN A 413 14.43 -1.14 -7.13
CA GLN A 413 15.27 -2.24 -6.64
C GLN A 413 16.52 -2.43 -7.49
N LEU A 414 16.40 -2.31 -8.81
CA LEU A 414 17.53 -2.39 -9.73
C LEU A 414 18.50 -1.23 -9.51
N ASP A 415 17.99 -0.02 -9.36
CA ASP A 415 18.80 1.19 -9.17
C ASP A 415 19.51 1.18 -7.81
N LEU A 416 18.82 0.85 -6.72
CA LEU A 416 19.43 0.67 -5.40
C LEU A 416 20.55 -0.36 -5.40
N TRP A 417 20.34 -1.50 -6.08
CA TRP A 417 21.37 -2.53 -6.13
C TRP A 417 22.57 -2.16 -6.99
N ALA A 418 22.31 -1.60 -8.17
CA ALA A 418 23.38 -1.20 -9.10
C ALA A 418 24.26 -0.08 -8.52
N ASN A 419 23.65 0.84 -7.76
CA ASN A 419 24.31 2.02 -7.20
C ASN A 419 24.51 1.94 -5.67
N LYS A 420 24.43 0.76 -5.06
CA LYS A 420 24.46 0.53 -3.60
C LYS A 420 25.67 1.15 -2.88
N ASP A 421 26.80 1.29 -3.57
CA ASP A 421 28.03 1.86 -3.00
C ASP A 421 28.11 3.39 -3.20
N SER A 422 27.20 3.98 -3.99
CA SER A 422 27.15 5.41 -4.32
C SER A 422 26.07 6.15 -3.54
N TYR A 423 24.99 5.47 -3.17
CA TYR A 423 23.93 6.06 -2.38
C TYR A 423 24.38 6.42 -0.96
N LYS A 424 24.09 7.63 -0.54
CA LYS A 424 24.16 8.04 0.87
C LYS A 424 22.81 7.78 1.54
N ILE A 425 22.78 7.76 2.87
CA ILE A 425 21.51 7.71 3.61
C ILE A 425 20.70 8.95 3.25
N GLY A 426 19.48 8.74 2.79
CA GLY A 426 18.56 9.76 2.31
C GLY A 426 17.32 9.16 1.69
N VAL A 427 16.33 9.98 1.40
CA VAL A 427 15.10 9.61 0.68
C VAL A 427 15.17 10.24 -0.72
N TYR A 428 15.06 9.40 -1.74
CA TYR A 428 15.22 9.76 -3.14
C TYR A 428 13.95 9.44 -3.93
N VAL A 429 13.75 10.13 -5.04
CA VAL A 429 12.73 9.82 -6.04
C VAL A 429 13.44 9.29 -7.29
N LEU A 430 12.81 8.37 -8.01
CA LEU A 430 13.38 7.89 -9.27
C LEU A 430 13.59 9.04 -10.26
N PRO A 431 14.70 9.04 -11.02
CA PRO A 431 14.96 10.05 -12.03
C PRO A 431 13.83 10.15 -13.05
N LYS A 432 13.52 11.35 -13.52
CA LYS A 432 12.45 11.62 -14.50
C LYS A 432 12.55 10.72 -15.74
N LYS A 433 13.75 10.39 -16.17
CA LYS A 433 13.97 9.47 -17.30
C LYS A 433 13.40 8.07 -17.05
N LEU A 434 13.50 7.54 -15.82
CA LEU A 434 12.94 6.23 -15.47
C LEU A 434 11.43 6.31 -15.34
N ASP A 435 10.89 7.41 -14.80
CA ASP A 435 9.45 7.65 -14.71
C ASP A 435 8.82 7.72 -16.13
N GLU A 436 9.47 8.42 -17.08
CA GLU A 436 9.04 8.42 -18.49
C GLU A 436 9.19 7.04 -19.15
N GLU A 437 10.20 6.24 -18.79
CA GLU A 437 10.36 4.87 -19.29
C GLU A 437 9.18 4.01 -18.86
N VAL A 438 8.76 4.08 -17.60
CA VAL A 438 7.58 3.37 -17.10
C VAL A 438 6.35 3.73 -17.97
N ALA A 439 6.10 5.03 -18.21
CA ALA A 439 4.99 5.43 -19.07
C ALA A 439 5.09 4.80 -20.48
N ARG A 440 6.27 4.87 -21.11
CA ARG A 440 6.50 4.32 -22.47
C ARG A 440 6.19 2.82 -22.56
N LEU A 441 6.56 2.04 -21.53
CA LEU A 441 6.31 0.60 -21.50
C LEU A 441 4.82 0.23 -21.54
N HIS A 442 3.91 1.17 -21.22
CA HIS A 442 2.48 0.96 -21.19
C HIS A 442 1.74 1.46 -22.45
N LEU A 443 2.35 2.38 -23.22
CA LEU A 443 1.67 3.07 -24.31
C LEU A 443 1.27 2.13 -25.46
N GLU A 444 2.12 1.18 -25.82
CA GLU A 444 1.86 0.24 -26.91
C GLU A 444 0.61 -0.62 -26.61
N LYS A 445 0.45 -1.08 -25.38
CA LYS A 445 -0.69 -1.91 -24.96
C LYS A 445 -2.04 -1.24 -25.19
N ILE A 446 -2.10 0.09 -25.05
CA ILE A 446 -3.33 0.88 -25.22
C ILE A 446 -3.38 1.59 -26.58
N GLY A 447 -2.48 1.24 -27.50
CA GLY A 447 -2.48 1.76 -28.88
C GLY A 447 -2.09 3.22 -29.03
N VAL A 448 -1.39 3.81 -28.05
CA VAL A 448 -0.94 5.20 -28.10
C VAL A 448 0.30 5.34 -28.98
N LYS A 449 0.27 6.35 -29.85
CA LYS A 449 1.42 6.75 -30.67
C LYS A 449 1.88 8.14 -30.25
N LEU A 450 3.12 8.25 -29.80
CA LEU A 450 3.71 9.54 -29.42
C LEU A 450 4.12 10.34 -30.65
N THR A 451 3.95 11.66 -30.57
CA THR A 451 4.57 12.60 -31.49
C THR A 451 6.07 12.68 -31.18
N THR A 452 6.90 12.62 -32.20
CA THR A 452 8.37 12.82 -32.09
C THR A 452 8.72 14.28 -32.34
N LEU A 453 9.52 14.86 -31.45
CA LEU A 453 10.03 16.23 -31.66
C LEU A 453 10.99 16.27 -32.86
N THR A 454 10.85 17.28 -33.69
CA THR A 454 11.90 17.61 -34.62
C THR A 454 13.10 18.23 -33.89
N PRO A 455 14.33 18.17 -34.45
CA PRO A 455 15.49 18.82 -33.84
C PRO A 455 15.25 20.30 -33.52
N LYS A 456 14.57 21.02 -34.40
CA LYS A 456 14.21 22.43 -34.18
C LYS A 456 13.27 22.65 -33.00
N GLN A 457 12.32 21.75 -32.79
CA GLN A 457 11.40 21.81 -31.64
C GLN A 457 12.11 21.46 -30.32
N ALA A 458 12.97 20.45 -30.35
CA ALA A 458 13.78 20.05 -29.21
C ALA A 458 14.73 21.17 -28.75
N ASP A 459 15.42 21.80 -29.71
CA ASP A 459 16.31 22.95 -29.49
C ASP A 459 15.54 24.16 -28.92
N TYR A 460 14.37 24.48 -29.50
CA TYR A 460 13.52 25.57 -28.99
C TYR A 460 13.05 25.36 -27.54
N LEU A 461 12.74 24.12 -27.16
CA LEU A 461 12.31 23.76 -25.83
C LEU A 461 13.48 23.53 -24.84
N GLY A 462 14.72 23.42 -25.36
CA GLY A 462 15.90 23.10 -24.55
C GLY A 462 15.87 21.68 -23.96
N VAL A 463 15.26 20.72 -24.65
CA VAL A 463 15.16 19.32 -24.22
C VAL A 463 15.70 18.38 -25.31
N PRO A 464 16.18 17.16 -24.95
CA PRO A 464 16.53 16.14 -25.95
C PRO A 464 15.31 15.70 -26.77
N VAL A 465 15.53 15.26 -28.03
CA VAL A 465 14.46 14.71 -28.89
C VAL A 465 13.75 13.52 -28.21
N GLU A 466 14.51 12.72 -27.48
CA GLU A 466 14.02 11.49 -26.83
C GLU A 466 13.59 11.69 -25.36
N GLY A 467 13.63 12.92 -24.87
CA GLY A 467 13.34 13.24 -23.48
C GLY A 467 14.58 13.11 -22.54
N PRO A 468 14.43 13.33 -21.25
CA PRO A 468 13.16 13.70 -20.59
C PRO A 468 12.62 15.07 -21.03
N TYR A 469 11.30 15.14 -21.17
CA TYR A 469 10.62 16.34 -21.72
C TYR A 469 10.35 17.41 -20.65
N LYS A 470 10.52 17.08 -19.37
CA LYS A 470 10.33 17.98 -18.25
C LYS A 470 11.53 17.93 -17.31
N ALA A 471 11.80 19.05 -16.65
CA ALA A 471 12.83 19.13 -15.61
C ALA A 471 12.49 18.20 -14.42
N GLU A 472 13.51 17.80 -13.66
CA GLU A 472 13.35 16.88 -12.50
C GLU A 472 12.35 17.41 -11.46
N ASN A 473 12.27 18.70 -11.26
CA ASN A 473 11.37 19.37 -10.32
C ASN A 473 9.97 19.67 -10.87
N TYR A 474 9.68 19.30 -12.13
CA TYR A 474 8.36 19.54 -12.70
C TYR A 474 7.31 18.61 -12.04
N ARG A 475 6.18 19.20 -11.66
CA ARG A 475 5.02 18.48 -11.10
C ARG A 475 3.87 18.52 -12.11
N TYR A 476 3.33 17.34 -12.43
CA TYR A 476 2.18 17.15 -13.34
C TYR A 476 0.86 17.47 -12.65
#